data_9c6cb6181ee0efa0672c54eaa1b54315
#
_entry.id   9c6cb6181ee0efa0672c54eaa1b54315
#
_cell.length_a   1.000
_cell.length_b   1.000
_cell.length_c   1.000
_cell.angle_alpha   90.00
_cell.angle_beta   90.00
_cell.angle_gamma   90.00
#
_symmetry.space_group_name_H-M   'P 1'
#
loop_
_entity.id
_entity.type
_entity.pdbx_description
1 polymer ?
#
loop_
_entity_poly.entity_id
_entity_poly.type
_entity_poly.pdbx_seq_one_letter_code
_entity_poly.pdbx_strand_id
1 'polypeptide(L)'
;PKYTPMDIALAMNGNECTADENGVYHAYIGGGDNTLSVSGSDADATFKLTRMDTNDQIPNENGENTFAIPKFEGSLMFKIDGISGKDVTSVFLLINMDKEPPVLTLSSDIFYADNESGEYTITGISDAGSRIIYGDNEEVVAGSDGKFAVSGKLYESQTSSVIMLCAQDFAENTSIPQTALVIKKISNTVTVNDSYAENSGSGE
;
A
#
# COMPACT_ATOMS: atom_id res chain seq x y z
N PRO A 1 39.97 14.66 18.39
CA PRO A 1 38.69 14.02 18.51
C PRO A 1 38.51 13.04 17.35
N LYS A 2 38.05 11.84 17.66
CA LYS A 2 37.79 10.80 16.63
C LYS A 2 36.50 11.21 15.91
N TYR A 3 36.55 11.36 14.58
CA TYR A 3 35.36 11.60 13.77
C TYR A 3 34.39 10.44 13.95
N THR A 4 33.17 10.73 14.28
CA THR A 4 32.07 9.76 14.30
C THR A 4 31.10 10.17 13.16
N PRO A 5 30.91 9.34 12.15
CA PRO A 5 29.94 9.63 11.11
C PRO A 5 28.55 9.86 11.72
N MET A 6 27.81 10.82 11.16
CA MET A 6 26.43 11.08 11.53
C MET A 6 25.53 10.00 10.92
N ASP A 7 24.58 9.50 11.69
CA ASP A 7 23.50 8.67 11.12
C ASP A 7 22.55 9.59 10.35
N ILE A 8 22.30 9.25 9.09
CA ILE A 8 21.37 9.97 8.19
C ILE A 8 20.20 9.06 7.88
N ALA A 9 18.99 9.55 8.11
CA ALA A 9 17.76 8.88 7.74
C ALA A 9 17.05 9.65 6.61
N LEU A 10 16.50 8.92 5.65
CA LEU A 10 15.84 9.43 4.46
C LEU A 10 14.40 8.93 4.40
N ALA A 11 13.46 9.82 4.05
CA ALA A 11 12.08 9.44 3.79
C ALA A 11 11.59 10.09 2.49
N MET A 12 11.12 9.27 1.55
CA MET A 12 10.52 9.71 0.29
C MET A 12 9.01 9.71 0.42
N ASN A 13 8.36 10.85 0.20
CA ASN A 13 6.90 11.02 0.35
C ASN A 13 6.38 10.51 1.71
N GLY A 14 7.18 10.66 2.78
CA GLY A 14 6.86 10.17 4.12
C GLY A 14 7.18 8.68 4.37
N ASN A 15 7.60 7.92 3.36
CA ASN A 15 8.00 6.53 3.49
C ASN A 15 9.52 6.43 3.73
N GLU A 16 9.93 5.69 4.74
CA GLU A 16 11.34 5.49 5.07
C GLU A 16 12.08 4.76 3.95
N CYS A 17 13.23 5.32 3.53
CA CYS A 17 14.12 4.68 2.58
C CYS A 17 15.07 3.73 3.31
N THR A 18 15.28 2.54 2.76
CA THR A 18 16.22 1.56 3.32
C THR A 18 17.49 1.48 2.48
N ALA A 19 18.63 1.29 3.15
CA ALA A 19 19.90 1.09 2.47
C ALA A 19 20.11 -0.40 2.15
N ASP A 20 20.74 -0.66 1.00
CA ASP A 20 21.21 -1.98 0.61
C ASP A 20 22.51 -2.38 1.34
N GLU A 21 23.05 -3.53 1.00
CA GLU A 21 24.31 -4.07 1.56
C GLU A 21 25.54 -3.18 1.26
N ASN A 22 25.46 -2.30 0.27
CA ASN A 22 26.51 -1.34 -0.10
C ASN A 22 26.31 0.03 0.56
N GLY A 23 25.24 0.20 1.36
CA GLY A 23 24.90 1.46 2.02
C GLY A 23 24.23 2.48 1.10
N VAL A 24 23.72 2.05 -0.08
CA VAL A 24 22.95 2.90 -0.98
C VAL A 24 21.48 2.81 -0.61
N TYR A 25 20.85 3.94 -0.34
CA TYR A 25 19.41 4.02 -0.10
C TYR A 25 18.64 3.89 -1.41
N HIS A 26 17.45 3.31 -1.34
CA HIS A 26 16.57 3.12 -2.49
C HIS A 26 15.21 3.76 -2.25
N ALA A 27 14.67 4.42 -3.28
CA ALA A 27 13.31 4.93 -3.30
C ALA A 27 12.67 4.66 -4.67
N TYR A 28 11.34 4.49 -4.66
CA TYR A 28 10.51 4.40 -5.85
C TYR A 28 9.52 5.54 -5.84
N ILE A 29 9.37 6.23 -6.97
CA ILE A 29 8.48 7.39 -7.10
C ILE A 29 7.63 7.29 -8.36
N GLY A 30 6.41 7.83 -8.29
CA GLY A 30 5.54 8.00 -9.44
C GLY A 30 5.81 9.31 -10.20
N GLY A 31 4.98 9.58 -11.21
CA GLY A 31 5.09 10.77 -12.06
C GLY A 31 4.63 12.10 -11.43
N GLY A 32 4.12 12.07 -10.18
CA GLY A 32 3.66 13.25 -9.43
C GLY A 32 4.79 14.12 -8.89
N ASP A 33 4.44 15.00 -7.95
CA ASP A 33 5.41 15.75 -7.17
C ASP A 33 5.92 14.89 -6.03
N ASN A 34 7.25 14.82 -5.88
CA ASN A 34 7.89 13.96 -4.91
C ASN A 34 8.79 14.77 -3.99
N THR A 35 8.77 14.44 -2.70
CA THR A 35 9.51 15.16 -1.66
C THR A 35 10.38 14.20 -0.86
N LEU A 36 11.67 14.54 -0.76
CA LEU A 36 12.62 13.86 0.11
C LEU A 36 12.77 14.63 1.42
N SER A 37 12.51 13.99 2.54
CA SER A 37 12.84 14.49 3.88
C SER A 37 14.12 13.84 4.37
N VAL A 38 15.02 14.63 4.96
CA VAL A 38 16.31 14.18 5.48
C VAL A 38 16.43 14.54 6.94
N SER A 39 16.88 13.61 7.76
CA SER A 39 17.20 13.86 9.18
C SER A 39 18.53 13.22 9.54
N GLY A 40 19.11 13.67 10.64
CA GLY A 40 20.37 13.13 11.14
C GLY A 40 20.39 13.03 12.65
N SER A 41 21.34 12.26 13.18
CA SER A 41 21.55 12.11 14.62
C SER A 41 22.04 13.40 15.31
N ASP A 42 22.51 14.38 14.54
CA ASP A 42 22.88 15.72 15.03
C ASP A 42 21.77 16.73 14.66
N ALA A 43 21.15 17.33 15.69
CA ALA A 43 20.03 18.26 15.51
C ALA A 43 20.45 19.60 14.83
N ASP A 44 21.73 19.97 14.91
CA ASP A 44 22.27 21.20 14.32
C ASP A 44 22.82 20.95 12.89
N ALA A 45 22.73 19.73 12.39
CA ALA A 45 23.21 19.40 11.06
C ALA A 45 22.39 20.08 9.96
N THR A 46 23.08 20.50 8.93
CA THR A 46 22.47 20.96 7.67
C THR A 46 22.69 19.93 6.57
N PHE A 47 21.74 19.83 5.64
CA PHE A 47 21.82 18.84 4.57
C PHE A 47 21.86 19.52 3.20
N LYS A 48 22.62 18.88 2.30
CA LYS A 48 22.67 19.24 0.88
C LYS A 48 22.33 18.03 0.05
N LEU A 49 21.44 18.22 -0.92
CA LEU A 49 21.08 17.21 -1.91
C LEU A 49 21.69 17.59 -3.25
N THR A 50 22.47 16.70 -3.83
CA THR A 50 23.14 16.90 -5.11
C THR A 50 22.71 15.81 -6.09
N ARG A 51 22.27 16.21 -7.25
CA ARG A 51 21.97 15.35 -8.39
C ARG A 51 23.27 14.90 -9.04
N MET A 52 23.52 13.60 -9.17
CA MET A 52 24.84 13.08 -9.55
C MET A 52 25.16 13.13 -11.06
N ASP A 53 24.15 13.19 -11.92
CA ASP A 53 24.33 13.26 -13.37
C ASP A 53 24.70 14.67 -13.86
N THR A 54 24.16 15.72 -13.24
CA THR A 54 24.42 17.12 -13.62
C THR A 54 25.28 17.87 -12.59
N ASN A 55 25.45 17.31 -11.40
CA ASN A 55 26.10 17.94 -10.24
C ASN A 55 25.34 19.19 -9.73
N ASP A 56 24.05 19.31 -10.04
CA ASP A 56 23.20 20.40 -9.54
C ASP A 56 22.78 20.16 -8.10
N GLN A 57 22.83 21.22 -7.29
CA GLN A 57 22.25 21.19 -5.95
C GLN A 57 20.74 21.45 -5.99
N ILE A 58 19.99 20.58 -5.33
CA ILE A 58 18.55 20.76 -5.14
C ILE A 58 18.34 21.68 -3.91
N PRO A 59 17.52 22.74 -4.04
CA PRO A 59 17.25 23.65 -2.93
C PRO A 59 16.60 22.94 -1.73
N ASN A 60 17.03 23.31 -0.51
CA ASN A 60 16.36 22.92 0.72
C ASN A 60 15.16 23.84 0.91
N GLU A 61 13.96 23.31 0.76
CA GLU A 61 12.74 24.09 0.85
C GLU A 61 12.48 24.50 2.31
N ASN A 62 12.28 25.80 2.51
CA ASN A 62 11.96 26.41 3.82
C ASN A 62 12.98 26.14 4.95
N GLY A 63 14.16 25.58 4.63
CA GLY A 63 15.16 25.23 5.64
C GLY A 63 14.82 24.04 6.54
N GLU A 64 13.80 23.25 6.18
CA GLU A 64 13.28 22.11 6.95
C GLU A 64 13.91 20.77 6.57
N ASN A 65 15.03 20.78 5.85
CA ASN A 65 15.69 19.57 5.34
C ASN A 65 14.77 18.74 4.43
N THR A 66 13.96 19.46 3.66
CA THR A 66 12.98 18.94 2.72
C THR A 66 13.33 19.39 1.30
N PHE A 67 13.34 18.46 0.36
CA PHE A 67 13.81 18.67 -1.00
C PHE A 67 12.75 18.21 -2.00
N ALA A 68 12.30 19.10 -2.88
CA ALA A 68 11.48 18.73 -4.03
C ALA A 68 12.34 18.00 -5.05
N ILE A 69 11.98 16.76 -5.37
CA ILE A 69 12.71 15.95 -6.33
C ILE A 69 12.35 16.40 -7.74
N PRO A 70 13.33 16.81 -8.58
CA PRO A 70 13.05 17.21 -9.94
C PRO A 70 12.55 16.03 -10.77
N LYS A 71 11.72 16.29 -11.77
CA LYS A 71 11.22 15.27 -12.69
C LYS A 71 12.35 14.73 -13.55
N PHE A 72 12.41 13.41 -13.72
CA PHE A 72 13.36 12.69 -14.58
C PHE A 72 12.71 11.41 -15.09
N GLU A 73 13.40 10.64 -15.91
CA GLU A 73 12.95 9.34 -16.40
C GLU A 73 13.96 8.25 -15.97
N GLY A 74 13.44 7.06 -15.69
CA GLY A 74 14.26 5.91 -15.30
C GLY A 74 14.80 6.00 -13.89
N SER A 75 16.10 5.82 -13.71
CA SER A 75 16.77 5.82 -12.40
C SER A 75 17.79 6.95 -12.31
N LEU A 76 17.87 7.58 -11.15
CA LEU A 76 18.78 8.69 -10.90
C LEU A 76 19.39 8.58 -9.50
N MET A 77 20.71 8.78 -9.44
CA MET A 77 21.49 8.81 -8.20
C MET A 77 21.57 10.23 -7.65
N PHE A 78 21.33 10.34 -6.34
CA PHE A 78 21.54 11.56 -5.57
C PHE A 78 22.58 11.32 -4.48
N LYS A 79 23.32 12.36 -4.14
CA LYS A 79 24.23 12.40 -3.00
C LYS A 79 23.63 13.33 -1.94
N ILE A 80 23.60 12.86 -0.71
CA ILE A 80 23.19 13.65 0.46
C ILE A 80 24.40 13.87 1.34
N ASP A 81 24.78 15.12 1.56
CA ASP A 81 25.83 15.52 2.47
C ASP A 81 25.19 16.11 3.74
N GLY A 82 25.36 15.43 4.85
CA GLY A 82 25.06 15.95 6.19
C GLY A 82 26.27 16.66 6.78
N ILE A 83 26.12 17.92 7.14
CA ILE A 83 27.20 18.82 7.58
C ILE A 83 26.97 19.21 9.03
N SER A 84 27.89 18.82 9.93
CA SER A 84 27.92 19.19 11.34
C SER A 84 29.25 19.85 11.66
N GLY A 85 29.22 21.18 11.85
CA GLY A 85 30.45 21.96 12.05
C GLY A 85 31.41 21.89 10.87
N LYS A 86 32.50 21.15 11.02
CA LYS A 86 33.51 20.91 9.95
C LYS A 86 33.43 19.51 9.35
N ASP A 87 32.61 18.66 9.94
CA ASP A 87 32.51 17.25 9.57
C ASP A 87 31.39 17.07 8.53
N VAL A 88 31.64 16.20 7.54
CA VAL A 88 30.69 15.86 6.49
C VAL A 88 30.51 14.36 6.45
N THR A 89 29.27 13.92 6.54
CA THR A 89 28.87 12.53 6.28
C THR A 89 28.08 12.50 4.98
N SER A 90 28.42 11.58 4.07
CA SER A 90 27.74 11.46 2.79
C SER A 90 27.05 10.11 2.68
N VAL A 91 25.81 10.11 2.18
CA VAL A 91 25.07 8.92 1.77
C VAL A 91 24.56 9.08 0.34
N PHE A 92 24.23 7.96 -0.29
CA PHE A 92 23.74 7.92 -1.66
C PHE A 92 22.31 7.37 -1.68
N LEU A 93 21.49 7.96 -2.55
CA LEU A 93 20.10 7.57 -2.78
C LEU A 93 19.89 7.31 -4.26
N LEU A 94 19.53 6.08 -4.62
CA LEU A 94 19.04 5.73 -5.94
C LEU A 94 17.52 5.85 -5.97
N ILE A 95 17.03 6.76 -6.79
CA ILE A 95 15.59 6.93 -7.00
C ILE A 95 15.23 6.29 -8.34
N ASN A 96 14.24 5.39 -8.31
CA ASN A 96 13.68 4.75 -9.50
C ASN A 96 12.30 5.31 -9.77
N MET A 97 12.05 5.79 -10.99
CA MET A 97 10.73 6.21 -11.40
C MET A 97 9.94 5.01 -11.88
N ASP A 98 8.82 4.75 -11.21
CA ASP A 98 7.86 3.72 -11.55
C ASP A 98 6.54 4.38 -11.94
N LYS A 99 6.04 4.06 -13.14
CA LYS A 99 4.77 4.56 -13.68
C LYS A 99 3.77 3.44 -13.94
N GLU A 100 4.14 2.20 -13.64
CA GLU A 100 3.33 1.03 -13.89
C GLU A 100 2.38 0.80 -12.70
N PRO A 101 1.07 0.93 -12.89
CA PRO A 101 0.12 0.62 -11.81
C PRO A 101 0.15 -0.87 -11.47
N PRO A 102 -0.04 -1.25 -10.21
CA PRO A 102 -0.13 -2.64 -9.82
C PRO A 102 -1.36 -3.31 -10.45
N VAL A 103 -1.27 -4.60 -10.71
CA VAL A 103 -2.40 -5.41 -11.18
C VAL A 103 -3.24 -5.81 -9.98
N LEU A 104 -4.58 -5.67 -10.08
CA LEU A 104 -5.53 -6.16 -9.08
C LEU A 104 -6.50 -7.14 -9.73
N THR A 105 -6.58 -8.35 -9.20
CA THR A 105 -7.52 -9.39 -9.66
C THR A 105 -8.22 -10.01 -8.46
N LEU A 106 -9.55 -9.99 -8.46
CA LEU A 106 -10.35 -10.67 -7.43
C LEU A 106 -10.45 -12.17 -7.78
N SER A 107 -10.55 -13.02 -6.76
CA SER A 107 -10.74 -14.46 -6.95
C SER A 107 -12.15 -14.82 -7.46
N SER A 108 -13.10 -13.89 -7.32
CA SER A 108 -14.48 -14.00 -7.82
C SER A 108 -15.08 -12.60 -7.92
N ASP A 109 -16.10 -12.43 -8.75
CA ASP A 109 -16.94 -11.23 -8.79
C ASP A 109 -18.00 -11.24 -7.68
N ILE A 110 -18.32 -12.42 -7.13
CA ILE A 110 -19.35 -12.61 -6.10
C ILE A 110 -18.74 -13.33 -4.91
N PHE A 111 -18.95 -12.75 -3.73
CA PHE A 111 -18.55 -13.31 -2.45
C PHE A 111 -19.79 -13.48 -1.56
N TYR A 112 -19.73 -14.43 -0.65
CA TYR A 112 -20.87 -14.75 0.21
C TYR A 112 -20.57 -14.37 1.65
N ALA A 113 -21.46 -13.57 2.24
CA ALA A 113 -21.47 -13.31 3.66
C ALA A 113 -22.21 -14.45 4.41
N ASP A 114 -21.74 -14.74 5.61
CA ASP A 114 -22.40 -15.66 6.52
C ASP A 114 -23.83 -15.17 6.85
N ASN A 115 -24.78 -16.09 6.94
CA ASN A 115 -26.19 -15.74 7.10
C ASN A 115 -26.51 -15.15 8.50
N GLU A 116 -25.81 -15.60 9.51
CA GLU A 116 -26.05 -15.21 10.90
C GLU A 116 -25.19 -14.03 11.31
N SER A 117 -23.88 -14.15 11.14
CA SER A 117 -22.93 -13.11 11.54
C SER A 117 -22.85 -11.94 10.55
N GLY A 118 -23.17 -12.17 9.26
CA GLY A 118 -22.98 -11.22 8.16
C GLY A 118 -21.53 -11.06 7.73
N GLU A 119 -20.59 -11.78 8.34
CA GLU A 119 -19.16 -11.70 8.02
C GLU A 119 -18.85 -12.24 6.64
N TYR A 120 -17.92 -11.58 5.93
CA TYR A 120 -17.45 -11.99 4.62
C TYR A 120 -15.95 -11.78 4.49
N THR A 121 -15.36 -12.46 3.52
CA THR A 121 -13.95 -12.27 3.12
C THR A 121 -13.88 -12.19 1.60
N ILE A 122 -13.29 -11.10 1.10
CA ILE A 122 -12.94 -10.90 -0.31
C ILE A 122 -11.48 -11.27 -0.46
N THR A 123 -11.16 -12.13 -1.43
CA THR A 123 -9.78 -12.56 -1.69
C THR A 123 -9.39 -12.22 -3.11
N GLY A 124 -8.09 -12.09 -3.34
CA GLY A 124 -7.54 -11.82 -4.65
C GLY A 124 -6.03 -11.84 -4.67
N ILE A 125 -5.47 -11.40 -5.78
CA ILE A 125 -4.04 -11.24 -5.98
C ILE A 125 -3.75 -9.83 -6.51
N SER A 126 -2.60 -9.30 -6.12
CA SER A 126 -2.01 -8.07 -6.62
C SER A 126 -0.49 -8.22 -6.64
N ASP A 127 0.24 -7.19 -7.06
CA ASP A 127 1.68 -7.19 -6.95
C ASP A 127 2.09 -7.24 -5.47
N ALA A 128 3.14 -7.99 -5.16
CA ALA A 128 3.60 -8.20 -3.79
C ALA A 128 3.92 -6.86 -3.12
N GLY A 129 3.40 -6.66 -1.91
CA GLY A 129 3.60 -5.43 -1.15
C GLY A 129 2.68 -4.27 -1.51
N SER A 130 1.82 -4.39 -2.54
CA SER A 130 0.81 -3.36 -2.84
C SER A 130 -0.20 -3.22 -1.72
N ARG A 131 -0.62 -1.99 -1.44
CA ARG A 131 -1.72 -1.69 -0.53
C ARG A 131 -3.05 -1.87 -1.25
N ILE A 132 -3.93 -2.69 -0.71
CA ILE A 132 -5.28 -2.87 -1.21
C ILE A 132 -6.20 -1.96 -0.40
N ILE A 133 -6.72 -0.92 -1.04
CA ILE A 133 -7.57 0.09 -0.45
C ILE A 133 -9.02 -0.25 -0.75
N TYR A 134 -9.90 -0.23 0.27
CA TYR A 134 -11.31 -0.59 0.14
C TYR A 134 -12.19 0.17 1.14
N GLY A 135 -13.50 0.16 0.92
CA GLY A 135 -14.47 0.80 1.83
C GLY A 135 -14.17 2.27 2.09
N ASP A 136 -14.17 2.67 3.36
CA ASP A 136 -13.90 4.03 3.81
C ASP A 136 -12.38 4.30 4.02
N ASN A 137 -11.55 3.93 3.06
CA ASN A 137 -10.08 3.98 3.09
C ASN A 137 -9.42 3.00 4.08
N GLU A 138 -10.06 1.87 4.33
CA GLU A 138 -9.38 0.76 4.98
C GLU A 138 -8.36 0.13 4.04
N GLU A 139 -7.30 -0.47 4.58
CA GLU A 139 -6.26 -1.06 3.78
C GLU A 139 -5.73 -2.39 4.33
N VAL A 140 -5.29 -3.26 3.42
CA VAL A 140 -4.48 -4.45 3.71
C VAL A 140 -3.31 -4.50 2.72
N VAL A 141 -2.23 -5.16 3.09
CA VAL A 141 -1.05 -5.32 2.22
C VAL A 141 -1.06 -6.69 1.58
N ALA A 142 -0.86 -6.75 0.26
CA ALA A 142 -0.65 -8.00 -0.45
C ALA A 142 0.65 -8.68 0.03
N GLY A 143 0.58 -9.96 0.32
CA GLY A 143 1.70 -10.75 0.80
C GLY A 143 2.83 -10.88 -0.23
N SER A 144 3.93 -11.52 0.16
CA SER A 144 5.07 -11.78 -0.74
C SER A 144 4.71 -12.70 -1.92
N ASP A 145 3.60 -13.43 -1.82
CA ASP A 145 3.02 -14.24 -2.90
C ASP A 145 1.92 -13.50 -3.69
N GLY A 146 1.75 -12.21 -3.42
CA GLY A 146 0.77 -11.34 -4.03
C GLY A 146 -0.67 -11.53 -3.53
N LYS A 147 -0.93 -12.50 -2.62
CA LYS A 147 -2.30 -12.73 -2.14
C LYS A 147 -2.71 -11.73 -1.08
N PHE A 148 -4.01 -11.41 -1.09
CA PHE A 148 -4.64 -10.60 -0.05
C PHE A 148 -6.00 -11.15 0.36
N ALA A 149 -6.45 -10.75 1.56
CA ALA A 149 -7.78 -11.02 2.07
C ALA A 149 -8.30 -9.77 2.79
N VAL A 150 -9.48 -9.31 2.38
CA VAL A 150 -10.22 -8.20 2.97
C VAL A 150 -11.42 -8.78 3.69
N SER A 151 -11.55 -8.51 4.98
CA SER A 151 -12.69 -8.95 5.78
C SER A 151 -13.63 -7.79 6.08
N GLY A 152 -14.94 -8.08 6.12
CA GLY A 152 -15.94 -7.10 6.45
C GLY A 152 -17.22 -7.76 6.97
N LYS A 153 -18.23 -6.93 7.23
CA LYS A 153 -19.50 -7.40 7.76
C LYS A 153 -20.68 -6.65 7.13
N LEU A 154 -21.67 -7.38 6.63
CA LEU A 154 -22.98 -6.81 6.27
C LEU A 154 -23.78 -6.50 7.53
N TYR A 155 -24.41 -5.34 7.57
CA TYR A 155 -25.35 -5.02 8.64
C TYR A 155 -26.57 -5.95 8.61
N GLU A 156 -27.26 -6.09 9.74
CA GLU A 156 -28.36 -7.06 9.92
C GLU A 156 -29.47 -6.89 8.87
N SER A 157 -29.76 -5.64 8.47
CA SER A 157 -30.77 -5.31 7.45
C SER A 157 -30.29 -5.42 6.01
N GLN A 158 -28.98 -5.64 5.79
CA GLN A 158 -28.40 -5.73 4.45
C GLN A 158 -28.41 -7.18 3.96
N THR A 159 -28.87 -7.39 2.73
CA THR A 159 -28.80 -8.67 2.02
C THR A 159 -27.63 -8.73 1.04
N SER A 160 -27.09 -7.57 0.64
CA SER A 160 -25.95 -7.46 -0.26
C SER A 160 -25.24 -6.11 -0.11
N SER A 161 -24.01 -6.04 -0.57
CA SER A 161 -23.23 -4.81 -0.71
C SER A 161 -22.27 -4.92 -1.90
N VAL A 162 -21.93 -3.78 -2.50
CA VAL A 162 -20.88 -3.68 -3.51
C VAL A 162 -19.67 -3.01 -2.87
N ILE A 163 -18.55 -3.70 -2.87
CA ILE A 163 -17.29 -3.21 -2.33
C ILE A 163 -16.37 -2.90 -3.49
N MET A 164 -15.88 -1.67 -3.55
CA MET A 164 -14.86 -1.26 -4.52
C MET A 164 -13.49 -1.39 -3.89
N LEU A 165 -12.54 -1.95 -4.64
CA LEU A 165 -11.16 -2.13 -4.22
C LEU A 165 -10.22 -1.56 -5.29
N CYS A 166 -9.11 -0.98 -4.88
CA CYS A 166 -7.98 -0.66 -5.75
C CYS A 166 -6.67 -1.07 -5.06
N ALA A 167 -5.65 -1.35 -5.86
CA ALA A 167 -4.30 -1.58 -5.36
C ALA A 167 -3.45 -0.34 -5.61
N GLN A 168 -2.55 -0.04 -4.69
CA GLN A 168 -1.58 1.05 -4.81
C GLN A 168 -0.19 0.53 -4.46
N ASP A 169 0.81 0.82 -5.32
CA ASP A 169 2.21 0.47 -5.10
C ASP A 169 2.97 1.51 -4.25
N PHE A 170 4.28 1.28 -4.06
CA PHE A 170 5.16 2.20 -3.33
C PHE A 170 5.42 3.53 -4.07
N ALA A 171 5.21 3.56 -5.40
CA ALA A 171 5.32 4.77 -6.22
C ALA A 171 4.00 5.55 -6.30
N GLU A 172 2.99 5.13 -5.53
CA GLU A 172 1.64 5.70 -5.49
C GLU A 172 0.82 5.52 -6.79
N ASN A 173 1.27 4.66 -7.71
CA ASN A 173 0.46 4.29 -8.84
C ASN A 173 -0.72 3.43 -8.38
N THR A 174 -1.90 3.69 -8.95
CA THR A 174 -3.14 3.02 -8.53
C THR A 174 -3.70 2.19 -9.66
N SER A 175 -4.08 0.95 -9.36
CA SER A 175 -4.72 0.03 -10.30
C SER A 175 -6.09 0.55 -10.79
N ILE A 176 -6.59 -0.05 -11.86
CA ILE A 176 -8.01 0.08 -12.22
C ILE A 176 -8.83 -0.53 -11.07
N PRO A 177 -9.84 0.20 -10.53
CA PRO A 177 -10.68 -0.31 -9.46
C PRO A 177 -11.44 -1.59 -9.88
N GLN A 178 -11.53 -2.54 -8.95
CA GLN A 178 -12.35 -3.75 -9.09
C GLN A 178 -13.53 -3.68 -8.13
N THR A 179 -14.63 -4.31 -8.47
CA THR A 179 -15.83 -4.38 -7.64
C THR A 179 -16.15 -5.82 -7.26
N ALA A 180 -16.38 -6.03 -5.96
CA ALA A 180 -16.87 -7.31 -5.42
C ALA A 180 -18.33 -7.15 -4.99
N LEU A 181 -19.21 -8.01 -5.51
CA LEU A 181 -20.58 -8.12 -4.99
C LEU A 181 -20.57 -9.10 -3.81
N VAL A 182 -20.90 -8.62 -2.63
CA VAL A 182 -21.10 -9.45 -1.42
C VAL A 182 -22.58 -9.71 -1.23
N ILE A 183 -22.98 -10.98 -1.14
CA ILE A 183 -24.38 -11.40 -0.97
C ILE A 183 -24.50 -12.26 0.29
N LYS A 184 -25.52 -11.99 1.12
CA LYS A 184 -25.83 -12.82 2.28
C LYS A 184 -26.35 -14.19 1.82
N LYS A 185 -25.77 -15.29 2.35
CA LYS A 185 -26.30 -16.65 2.07
C LYS A 185 -27.71 -16.77 2.64
N ILE A 186 -28.69 -17.08 1.78
CA ILE A 186 -30.03 -17.41 2.26
C ILE A 186 -30.03 -18.90 2.57
N SER A 187 -30.24 -19.26 3.84
CA SER A 187 -30.47 -20.65 4.22
C SER A 187 -31.92 -21.01 3.88
N ASN A 188 -32.14 -21.62 2.72
CA ASN A 188 -33.43 -22.19 2.40
C ASN A 188 -33.57 -23.54 3.09
N THR A 189 -34.05 -23.55 4.34
CA THR A 189 -34.53 -24.78 4.96
C THR A 189 -35.92 -25.04 4.43
N VAL A 190 -36.02 -25.91 3.41
CA VAL A 190 -37.33 -26.43 2.99
C VAL A 190 -37.77 -27.46 4.05
N THR A 191 -38.63 -27.07 4.96
CA THR A 191 -39.29 -28.02 5.83
C THR A 191 -40.42 -28.67 5.02
N VAL A 192 -40.20 -29.89 4.55
CA VAL A 192 -41.28 -30.70 3.98
C VAL A 192 -42.07 -31.25 5.14
N ASN A 193 -43.22 -30.65 5.44
CA ASN A 193 -44.19 -31.24 6.35
C ASN A 193 -44.90 -32.37 5.62
N ASP A 194 -44.38 -33.59 5.74
CA ASP A 194 -45.12 -34.80 5.36
C ASP A 194 -46.27 -35.02 6.35
N SER A 195 -47.40 -34.34 6.14
CA SER A 195 -48.65 -34.71 6.71
C SER A 195 -49.43 -35.56 5.67
N TYR A 196 -48.99 -36.77 5.42
CA TYR A 196 -49.85 -37.80 4.85
C TYR A 196 -50.74 -38.31 5.93
N ALA A 197 -51.99 -37.83 5.97
CA ALA A 197 -53.05 -38.50 6.71
C ALA A 197 -53.37 -39.78 5.94
N GLU A 198 -52.94 -40.92 6.45
CA GLU A 198 -53.49 -42.20 6.00
C GLU A 198 -54.97 -42.22 6.32
N ASN A 199 -55.77 -42.10 5.29
CA ASN A 199 -57.19 -42.29 5.40
C ASN A 199 -57.45 -43.82 5.36
N SER A 200 -57.41 -44.41 6.57
CA SER A 200 -57.85 -45.81 6.78
C SER A 200 -59.35 -45.86 6.64
N GLY A 201 -59.82 -45.96 5.38
CA GLY A 201 -61.18 -46.33 5.09
C GLY A 201 -61.43 -47.78 5.51
N SER A 202 -62.06 -47.97 6.65
CA SER A 202 -62.68 -49.25 6.94
C SER A 202 -63.91 -49.43 6.08
N GLY A 203 -63.82 -50.37 5.13
CA GLY A 203 -64.97 -50.84 4.36
C GLY A 203 -65.75 -51.87 5.15
N GLU A 204 -67.01 -51.71 5.18
CA GLU A 204 -68.01 -52.76 5.20
C GLU A 204 -68.82 -52.73 3.91
#